data_43fea3c0bbcd948b8c673e9a2966e94a
#
_entry.id   43fea3c0bbcd948b8c673e9a2966e94a
#
_cell.length_a   1.000
_cell.length_b   1.000
_cell.length_c   1.000
_cell.angle_alpha   90.00
_cell.angle_beta   90.00
_cell.angle_gamma   90.00
#
_symmetry.space_group_name_H-M   'P 1'
#
loop_
_entity.id
_entity.type
_entity.pdbx_description
1 polymer ?
#
loop_
_entity_poly.entity_id
_entity_poly.type
_entity_poly.pdbx_seq_one_letter_code
_entity_poly.pdbx_strand_id
1 'polypeptide(L)'
;MAAETLSVSRILASLRSVVRFRQFELDPVKRRLARVANVEDLRVVARRRLPRGVFDYIDGAAEDEITLAANSDAYRRVRFRPRVLRDVREVDPATTLLGRAVSLPLVIAPTGFTRIAHSAGELALARAAARAGIPYTLSTLSTRSIEEIAAACAGSKWFQVYVWRDRGLLQEMVERAARAGYEALVLTVDTPVLGNRQRDVRNGLTLPPKLDLWTILDGVLHPGWTWDFVRAEPIRFANVVGRSVGDGADAVSLADYINTQFDPGLSWRDVEWFRSIWKGPLVLKGIQTVEDAKLAARAGVAAIALSNHGGRQLDSAPAPLDLLPAVADAVGDQLEIICDGGVRRGSDVVKAVALGARACMAGRAFLYGLGAAGELGVDHVCRFLANGMRRTMALIGCRAVAELSRDYVESRSRSDAGDEADIQPDELPPEPLRA
;
A
#
# COMPACT_ATOMS: atom_id res chain seq x y z
N MET A 1 -48.72 -29.05 -33.79
CA MET A 1 -47.75 -28.58 -32.77
C MET A 1 -48.31 -27.30 -32.17
N ALA A 2 -48.91 -27.38 -31.00
CA ALA A 2 -49.46 -26.22 -30.29
C ALA A 2 -48.32 -25.36 -29.73
N ALA A 3 -48.21 -24.12 -30.14
CA ALA A 3 -47.32 -23.14 -29.53
C ALA A 3 -47.84 -22.88 -28.11
N GLU A 4 -47.14 -23.42 -27.10
CA GLU A 4 -47.37 -23.06 -25.71
C GLU A 4 -47.09 -21.58 -25.54
N THR A 5 -48.14 -20.78 -25.41
CA THR A 5 -48.02 -19.36 -25.00
C THR A 5 -47.40 -19.31 -23.63
N LEU A 6 -46.15 -18.93 -23.57
CA LEU A 6 -45.41 -18.68 -22.31
C LEU A 6 -46.18 -17.66 -21.47
N SER A 7 -46.87 -18.12 -20.44
CA SER A 7 -47.57 -17.25 -19.49
C SER A 7 -46.58 -16.35 -18.79
N VAL A 8 -46.87 -15.05 -18.69
CA VAL A 8 -46.05 -14.05 -17.97
C VAL A 8 -45.72 -14.50 -16.54
N SER A 9 -46.69 -15.22 -15.90
CA SER A 9 -46.47 -15.80 -14.57
C SER A 9 -45.38 -16.87 -14.53
N ARG A 10 -45.25 -17.72 -15.56
CA ARG A 10 -44.18 -18.71 -15.69
C ARG A 10 -42.78 -18.02 -15.92
N ILE A 11 -42.76 -16.98 -16.75
CA ILE A 11 -41.55 -16.19 -16.98
C ILE A 11 -41.09 -15.51 -15.68
N LEU A 12 -42.02 -14.88 -14.95
CA LEU A 12 -41.74 -14.25 -13.65
C LEU A 12 -41.32 -15.27 -12.58
N ALA A 13 -41.93 -16.45 -12.54
CA ALA A 13 -41.52 -17.51 -11.62
C ALA A 13 -40.13 -18.04 -11.95
N SER A 14 -39.79 -18.26 -13.22
CA SER A 14 -38.48 -18.67 -13.69
C SER A 14 -37.41 -17.58 -13.40
N LEU A 15 -37.75 -16.31 -13.64
CA LEU A 15 -36.85 -15.20 -13.30
C LEU A 15 -36.62 -15.11 -11.78
N ARG A 16 -37.65 -15.26 -10.95
CA ARG A 16 -37.49 -15.24 -9.48
C ARG A 16 -36.70 -16.42 -8.93
N SER A 17 -36.68 -17.56 -9.60
CA SER A 17 -35.89 -18.73 -9.19
C SER A 17 -34.38 -18.56 -9.45
N VAL A 18 -34.01 -17.74 -10.45
CA VAL A 18 -32.61 -17.56 -10.91
C VAL A 18 -32.07 -16.18 -10.58
N VAL A 19 -32.93 -15.15 -10.56
CA VAL A 19 -32.50 -13.75 -10.40
C VAL A 19 -32.88 -13.23 -9.02
N ARG A 20 -31.91 -12.85 -8.24
CA ARG A 20 -32.12 -12.04 -7.04
C ARG A 20 -31.86 -10.59 -7.38
N PHE A 21 -32.88 -9.75 -7.31
CA PHE A 21 -32.72 -8.31 -7.49
C PHE A 21 -31.88 -7.75 -6.36
N ARG A 22 -30.85 -6.98 -6.72
CA ARG A 22 -30.04 -6.23 -5.77
C ARG A 22 -30.96 -5.18 -5.10
N GLN A 23 -30.92 -5.11 -3.77
CA GLN A 23 -31.58 -4.01 -3.07
C GLN A 23 -30.97 -2.67 -3.54
N PHE A 24 -31.84 -1.68 -3.72
CA PHE A 24 -31.41 -0.34 -4.13
C PHE A 24 -30.68 0.32 -2.96
N GLU A 25 -29.38 0.61 -3.15
CA GLU A 25 -28.57 1.28 -2.16
C GLU A 25 -28.70 2.81 -2.35
N LEU A 26 -29.20 3.49 -1.34
CA LEU A 26 -29.42 4.94 -1.35
C LEU A 26 -28.10 5.71 -1.14
N ASP A 27 -27.19 5.18 -0.32
CA ASP A 27 -25.89 5.79 -0.09
C ASP A 27 -25.03 5.73 -1.36
N PRO A 28 -24.67 6.89 -1.94
CA PRO A 28 -23.91 6.93 -3.19
C PRO A 28 -22.54 6.29 -3.06
N VAL A 29 -21.91 6.33 -1.88
CA VAL A 29 -20.60 5.72 -1.64
C VAL A 29 -20.73 4.20 -1.61
N LYS A 30 -21.68 3.67 -0.85
CA LYS A 30 -21.94 2.22 -0.79
C LYS A 30 -22.38 1.66 -2.14
N ARG A 31 -23.25 2.40 -2.88
CA ARG A 31 -23.67 2.03 -4.24
C ARG A 31 -22.47 1.93 -5.20
N ARG A 32 -21.53 2.86 -5.11
CA ARG A 32 -20.29 2.84 -5.90
C ARG A 32 -19.44 1.63 -5.55
N LEU A 33 -19.21 1.38 -4.26
CA LEU A 33 -18.43 0.24 -3.77
C LEU A 33 -19.09 -1.12 -4.04
N ALA A 34 -20.41 -1.16 -4.18
CA ALA A 34 -21.15 -2.40 -4.45
C ALA A 34 -20.79 -3.10 -5.77
N ARG A 35 -20.19 -2.37 -6.73
CA ARG A 35 -19.74 -2.90 -8.03
C ARG A 35 -18.25 -3.17 -8.09
N VAL A 36 -17.52 -2.83 -7.04
CA VAL A 36 -16.08 -2.99 -6.95
C VAL A 36 -15.76 -4.43 -6.52
N ALA A 37 -15.00 -5.15 -7.34
CA ALA A 37 -14.63 -6.55 -7.12
C ALA A 37 -13.15 -6.73 -6.73
N ASN A 38 -12.29 -5.74 -6.94
CA ASN A 38 -10.87 -5.82 -6.67
C ASN A 38 -10.24 -4.42 -6.47
N VAL A 39 -8.94 -4.38 -6.21
CA VAL A 39 -8.18 -3.12 -5.99
C VAL A 39 -8.08 -2.30 -7.29
N GLU A 40 -8.04 -2.93 -8.46
CA GLU A 40 -7.97 -2.20 -9.74
C GLU A 40 -9.26 -1.44 -10.03
N ASP A 41 -10.42 -2.02 -9.66
CA ASP A 41 -11.69 -1.29 -9.75
C ASP A 41 -11.69 -0.04 -8.84
N LEU A 42 -11.09 -0.15 -7.63
CA LEU A 42 -10.91 1.01 -6.76
C LEU A 42 -9.99 2.06 -7.38
N ARG A 43 -8.93 1.63 -8.07
CA ARG A 43 -8.06 2.54 -8.82
C ARG A 43 -8.83 3.31 -9.89
N VAL A 44 -9.69 2.64 -10.66
CA VAL A 44 -10.57 3.28 -11.66
C VAL A 44 -11.53 4.26 -11.00
N VAL A 45 -12.15 3.89 -9.88
CA VAL A 45 -13.05 4.78 -9.12
C VAL A 45 -12.28 5.99 -8.57
N ALA A 46 -11.09 5.79 -8.00
CA ALA A 46 -10.24 6.88 -7.51
C ALA A 46 -9.85 7.83 -8.65
N ARG A 47 -9.45 7.31 -9.82
CA ARG A 47 -9.12 8.11 -11.01
C ARG A 47 -10.27 9.01 -11.46
N ARG A 48 -11.53 8.53 -11.35
CA ARG A 48 -12.71 9.33 -11.72
C ARG A 48 -13.09 10.37 -10.68
N ARG A 49 -12.69 10.16 -9.42
CA ARG A 49 -13.04 11.06 -8.31
C ARG A 49 -11.99 12.14 -8.07
N LEU A 50 -10.73 11.81 -8.28
CA LEU A 50 -9.60 12.68 -7.98
C LEU A 50 -9.21 13.53 -9.18
N PRO A 51 -8.82 14.80 -9.01
CA PRO A 51 -8.14 15.57 -10.04
C PRO A 51 -6.93 14.81 -10.58
N ARG A 52 -6.64 14.99 -11.86
CA ARG A 52 -5.59 14.25 -12.56
C ARG A 52 -4.24 14.33 -11.85
N GLY A 53 -3.83 15.52 -11.43
CA GLY A 53 -2.56 15.69 -10.73
C GLY A 53 -2.51 14.89 -9.43
N VAL A 54 -3.60 14.91 -8.63
CA VAL A 54 -3.71 14.14 -7.38
C VAL A 54 -3.67 12.64 -7.66
N PHE A 55 -4.39 12.17 -8.68
CA PHE A 55 -4.36 10.77 -9.07
C PHE A 55 -2.97 10.33 -9.52
N ASP A 56 -2.33 11.11 -10.40
CA ASP A 56 -1.00 10.81 -10.95
C ASP A 56 0.08 10.83 -9.86
N TYR A 57 -0.03 11.70 -8.86
CA TYR A 57 0.85 11.68 -7.68
C TYR A 57 0.79 10.36 -6.92
N ILE A 58 -0.41 9.77 -6.77
CA ILE A 58 -0.61 8.48 -6.10
C ILE A 58 -0.18 7.32 -6.99
N ASP A 59 -0.61 7.34 -8.25
CA ASP A 59 -0.49 6.24 -9.20
C ASP A 59 0.89 6.15 -9.82
N GLY A 60 1.52 7.30 -10.08
CA GLY A 60 2.77 7.44 -10.81
C GLY A 60 4.01 6.92 -10.10
N ALA A 61 5.09 6.78 -10.86
CA ALA A 61 6.39 6.36 -10.42
C ALA A 61 7.51 7.24 -11.02
N ALA A 62 8.76 6.82 -10.87
CA ALA A 62 9.91 7.53 -11.42
C ALA A 62 10.06 7.24 -12.93
N GLU A 63 10.54 8.23 -13.67
CA GLU A 63 10.96 8.17 -15.06
C GLU A 63 9.95 7.47 -15.99
N ASP A 64 10.33 6.34 -16.59
CA ASP A 64 9.51 5.57 -17.54
C ASP A 64 8.60 4.54 -16.86
N GLU A 65 8.62 4.45 -15.52
CA GLU A 65 7.77 3.57 -14.70
C GLU A 65 7.99 2.06 -14.94
N ILE A 66 9.15 1.69 -15.48
CA ILE A 66 9.54 0.29 -15.71
C ILE A 66 9.47 -0.52 -14.41
N THR A 67 10.01 0.03 -13.32
CA THR A 67 9.98 -0.60 -11.99
C THR A 67 8.55 -0.78 -11.47
N LEU A 68 7.68 0.20 -11.71
CA LEU A 68 6.27 0.11 -11.33
C LEU A 68 5.58 -1.07 -12.00
N ALA A 69 5.77 -1.23 -13.30
CA ALA A 69 5.24 -2.36 -14.08
C ALA A 69 5.85 -3.68 -13.59
N ALA A 70 7.19 -3.74 -13.47
CA ALA A 70 7.92 -4.92 -13.02
C ALA A 70 7.47 -5.43 -11.64
N ASN A 71 7.12 -4.53 -10.71
CA ASN A 71 6.61 -4.91 -9.39
C ASN A 71 5.32 -5.74 -9.46
N SER A 72 4.42 -5.40 -10.38
CA SER A 72 3.17 -6.15 -10.58
C SER A 72 3.39 -7.43 -11.38
N ASP A 73 4.25 -7.38 -12.37
CA ASP A 73 4.56 -8.52 -13.25
C ASP A 73 5.33 -9.63 -12.52
N ALA A 74 6.13 -9.29 -11.51
CA ALA A 74 6.79 -10.27 -10.67
C ALA A 74 5.77 -11.23 -10.03
N TYR A 75 4.64 -10.74 -9.54
CA TYR A 75 3.58 -11.59 -9.00
C TYR A 75 2.91 -12.46 -10.07
N ARG A 76 2.80 -12.01 -11.32
CA ARG A 76 2.20 -12.78 -12.42
C ARG A 76 3.07 -13.97 -12.82
N ARG A 77 4.39 -13.85 -12.69
CA ARG A 77 5.35 -14.93 -12.99
C ARG A 77 5.36 -16.06 -11.95
N VAL A 78 4.86 -15.82 -10.74
CA VAL A 78 4.73 -16.85 -9.71
C VAL A 78 3.40 -17.57 -9.89
N ARG A 79 3.45 -18.89 -10.14
CA ARG A 79 2.28 -19.78 -10.23
C ARG A 79 2.07 -20.55 -8.94
N PHE A 80 0.84 -20.91 -8.65
CA PHE A 80 0.52 -21.82 -7.56
C PHE A 80 0.66 -23.28 -7.96
N ARG A 81 1.02 -24.13 -7.00
CA ARG A 81 1.02 -25.59 -7.08
C ARG A 81 -0.07 -26.13 -6.14
N PRO A 82 -1.32 -26.23 -6.61
CA PRO A 82 -2.45 -26.63 -5.77
C PRO A 82 -2.33 -28.07 -5.30
N ARG A 83 -2.69 -28.32 -4.05
CA ARG A 83 -2.82 -29.66 -3.48
C ARG A 83 -4.29 -29.93 -3.17
N VAL A 84 -4.83 -31.01 -3.74
CA VAL A 84 -6.23 -31.39 -3.64
C VAL A 84 -6.48 -32.37 -2.48
N LEU A 85 -7.75 -32.61 -2.15
CA LEU A 85 -8.21 -33.55 -1.12
C LEU A 85 -7.63 -33.24 0.28
N ARG A 86 -7.41 -31.95 0.56
CA ARG A 86 -7.06 -31.46 1.89
C ARG A 86 -8.29 -30.82 2.55
N ASP A 87 -8.46 -31.10 3.84
CA ASP A 87 -9.52 -30.48 4.62
C ASP A 87 -9.17 -29.00 4.88
N VAL A 88 -9.91 -28.11 4.22
CA VAL A 88 -9.77 -26.64 4.31
C VAL A 88 -11.07 -25.98 4.79
N ARG A 89 -11.86 -26.70 5.60
CA ARG A 89 -13.06 -26.13 6.23
C ARG A 89 -12.74 -24.90 7.06
N GLU A 90 -11.57 -24.89 7.67
CA GLU A 90 -11.03 -23.76 8.41
C GLU A 90 -9.69 -23.34 7.80
N VAL A 91 -9.58 -22.04 7.46
CA VAL A 91 -8.35 -21.44 6.97
C VAL A 91 -8.01 -20.23 7.83
N ASP A 92 -6.86 -20.29 8.49
CA ASP A 92 -6.36 -19.24 9.37
C ASP A 92 -5.23 -18.45 8.70
N PRO A 93 -5.48 -17.18 8.28
CA PRO A 93 -4.45 -16.32 7.73
C PRO A 93 -3.66 -15.55 8.80
N ALA A 94 -3.92 -15.75 10.09
CA ALA A 94 -3.22 -15.08 11.17
C ALA A 94 -1.77 -15.52 11.28
N THR A 95 -0.91 -14.63 11.77
CA THR A 95 0.51 -14.88 12.01
C THR A 95 1.05 -13.96 13.09
N THR A 96 2.35 -14.01 13.34
CA THR A 96 3.07 -13.04 14.17
C THR A 96 3.95 -12.16 13.31
N LEU A 97 4.10 -10.89 13.67
CA LEU A 97 4.99 -9.94 13.02
C LEU A 97 5.66 -9.08 14.11
N LEU A 98 6.98 -9.03 14.12
CA LEU A 98 7.78 -8.37 15.17
C LEU A 98 7.35 -8.78 16.59
N GLY A 99 7.05 -10.07 16.78
CA GLY A 99 6.60 -10.63 18.06
C GLY A 99 5.14 -10.32 18.43
N ARG A 100 4.35 -9.68 17.58
CA ARG A 100 2.94 -9.36 17.81
C ARG A 100 2.02 -10.18 16.91
N ALA A 101 0.92 -10.66 17.45
CA ALA A 101 -0.11 -11.34 16.68
C ALA A 101 -0.79 -10.35 15.72
N VAL A 102 -0.96 -10.77 14.46
CA VAL A 102 -1.67 -10.03 13.42
C VAL A 102 -2.66 -10.95 12.71
N SER A 103 -3.81 -10.39 12.31
CA SER A 103 -4.86 -11.16 11.64
C SER A 103 -4.51 -11.58 10.20
N LEU A 104 -3.55 -10.88 9.60
CA LEU A 104 -3.05 -11.11 8.24
C LEU A 104 -1.57 -10.77 8.18
N PRO A 105 -0.74 -11.44 7.37
CA PRO A 105 0.63 -11.06 7.08
C PRO A 105 0.68 -9.84 6.14
N LEU A 106 0.14 -8.72 6.61
CA LEU A 106 -0.02 -7.50 5.82
C LEU A 106 0.19 -6.27 6.70
N VAL A 107 0.87 -5.26 6.16
CA VAL A 107 1.11 -3.96 6.78
C VAL A 107 0.65 -2.86 5.84
N ILE A 108 -0.02 -1.82 6.34
CA ILE A 108 -0.25 -0.61 5.54
C ILE A 108 1.06 0.18 5.50
N ALA A 109 1.59 0.34 4.28
CA ALA A 109 2.86 1.04 4.03
C ALA A 109 2.80 2.52 4.44
N PRO A 110 3.93 3.13 4.83
CA PRO A 110 3.99 4.55 5.08
C PRO A 110 3.76 5.32 3.78
N THR A 111 2.76 6.20 3.82
CA THR A 111 2.42 7.10 2.72
C THR A 111 2.27 8.50 3.27
N GLY A 112 3.02 9.44 2.72
CA GLY A 112 2.92 10.86 3.08
C GLY A 112 1.77 11.54 2.36
N PHE A 113 1.35 12.70 2.87
CA PHE A 113 0.42 13.61 2.22
C PHE A 113 -0.94 13.00 1.86
N THR A 114 -1.43 12.05 2.67
CA THR A 114 -2.59 11.21 2.30
C THR A 114 -3.91 11.99 2.25
N ARG A 115 -4.03 13.12 2.98
CA ARG A 115 -5.22 13.97 2.93
C ARG A 115 -5.46 14.63 1.58
N ILE A 116 -4.48 14.62 0.68
CA ILE A 116 -4.72 15.07 -0.71
C ILE A 116 -5.70 14.14 -1.45
N ALA A 117 -5.73 12.85 -1.11
CA ALA A 117 -6.66 11.89 -1.70
C ALA A 117 -8.08 11.99 -1.10
N HIS A 118 -8.17 12.25 0.21
CA HIS A 118 -9.42 12.37 0.96
C HIS A 118 -9.15 13.01 2.32
N SER A 119 -10.04 13.88 2.79
CA SER A 119 -9.89 14.62 4.06
C SER A 119 -9.66 13.73 5.29
N ALA A 120 -10.21 12.51 5.29
CA ALA A 120 -10.02 11.54 6.36
C ALA A 120 -8.57 11.00 6.46
N GLY A 121 -7.80 11.00 5.37
CA GLY A 121 -6.35 10.76 5.31
C GLY A 121 -5.86 9.60 6.18
N GLU A 122 -4.81 9.88 6.94
CA GLU A 122 -4.13 8.92 7.81
C GLU A 122 -5.04 8.33 8.89
N LEU A 123 -6.04 9.09 9.38
CA LEU A 123 -7.02 8.60 10.37
C LEU A 123 -7.84 7.44 9.82
N ALA A 124 -8.28 7.55 8.55
CA ALA A 124 -9.02 6.48 7.88
C ALA A 124 -8.16 5.22 7.73
N LEU A 125 -6.90 5.38 7.33
CA LEU A 125 -5.95 4.27 7.19
C LEU A 125 -5.70 3.57 8.53
N ALA A 126 -5.44 4.34 9.59
CA ALA A 126 -5.15 3.81 10.91
C ALA A 126 -6.34 3.06 11.52
N ARG A 127 -7.55 3.63 11.42
CA ARG A 127 -8.78 3.00 11.94
C ARG A 127 -9.12 1.73 11.19
N ALA A 128 -9.01 1.73 9.86
CA ALA A 128 -9.27 0.54 9.05
C ALA A 128 -8.23 -0.55 9.33
N ALA A 129 -6.96 -0.21 9.50
CA ALA A 129 -5.91 -1.15 9.89
C ALA A 129 -6.21 -1.80 11.25
N ALA A 130 -6.63 -1.02 12.25
CA ALA A 130 -7.00 -1.51 13.57
C ALA A 130 -8.18 -2.50 13.50
N ARG A 131 -9.23 -2.17 12.74
CA ARG A 131 -10.37 -3.10 12.52
C ARG A 131 -9.96 -4.37 11.80
N ALA A 132 -9.00 -4.27 10.88
CA ALA A 132 -8.48 -5.42 10.15
C ALA A 132 -7.45 -6.24 10.95
N GLY A 133 -7.02 -5.78 12.13
CA GLY A 133 -6.00 -6.44 12.95
C GLY A 133 -4.62 -6.48 12.29
N ILE A 134 -4.26 -5.46 11.52
CA ILE A 134 -2.97 -5.31 10.83
C ILE A 134 -2.26 -4.02 11.26
N PRO A 135 -0.91 -3.95 11.21
CA PRO A 135 -0.19 -2.72 11.53
C PRO A 135 -0.43 -1.61 10.51
N TYR A 136 -0.51 -0.38 11.01
CA TYR A 136 -0.47 0.85 10.22
C TYR A 136 0.87 1.54 10.40
N THR A 137 1.52 1.95 9.32
CA THR A 137 2.77 2.70 9.38
C THR A 137 2.52 4.19 9.07
N LEU A 138 2.70 5.05 10.06
CA LEU A 138 2.61 6.50 9.90
C LEU A 138 3.89 7.04 9.29
N SER A 139 3.78 7.87 8.25
CA SER A 139 4.93 8.51 7.60
C SER A 139 5.41 9.75 8.36
N THR A 140 6.71 10.06 8.32
CA THR A 140 7.26 11.37 8.70
C THR A 140 6.52 12.52 8.01
N LEU A 141 6.16 12.32 6.73
CA LEU A 141 5.46 13.31 5.89
C LEU A 141 3.94 13.17 5.99
N SER A 142 3.44 12.75 7.14
CA SER A 142 2.00 12.67 7.37
C SER A 142 1.37 14.04 7.62
N THR A 143 0.09 14.13 7.31
CA THR A 143 -0.73 15.34 7.52
C THR A 143 -1.47 15.33 8.85
N ARG A 144 -1.28 14.26 9.64
CA ARG A 144 -1.72 14.11 11.02
C ARG A 144 -0.53 13.81 11.92
N SER A 145 -0.59 14.27 13.16
CA SER A 145 0.49 14.09 14.11
C SER A 145 0.57 12.64 14.63
N ILE A 146 1.73 12.32 15.19
CA ILE A 146 1.99 11.06 15.90
C ILE A 146 0.90 10.85 16.97
N GLU A 147 0.58 11.89 17.73
CA GLU A 147 -0.36 11.87 18.83
C GLU A 147 -1.82 11.71 18.37
N GLU A 148 -2.23 12.43 17.31
CA GLU A 148 -3.57 12.30 16.73
C GLU A 148 -3.86 10.87 16.26
N ILE A 149 -2.90 10.23 15.61
CA ILE A 149 -3.03 8.84 15.17
C ILE A 149 -3.05 7.89 16.37
N ALA A 150 -2.20 8.11 17.38
CA ALA A 150 -2.20 7.29 18.59
C ALA A 150 -3.54 7.37 19.33
N ALA A 151 -4.12 8.56 19.44
CA ALA A 151 -5.42 8.77 20.08
C ALA A 151 -6.58 8.15 19.28
N ALA A 152 -6.50 8.15 17.95
CA ALA A 152 -7.57 7.66 17.08
C ALA A 152 -7.54 6.15 16.80
N CYS A 153 -6.45 5.47 17.13
CA CYS A 153 -6.21 4.08 16.76
C CYS A 153 -5.61 3.29 17.92
N ALA A 154 -6.37 2.34 18.46
CA ALA A 154 -5.88 1.39 19.46
C ALA A 154 -5.09 0.21 18.87
N GLY A 155 -5.04 0.07 17.53
CA GLY A 155 -4.33 -1.01 16.84
C GLY A 155 -2.82 -0.82 16.80
N SER A 156 -2.13 -1.82 16.24
CA SER A 156 -0.68 -1.80 16.03
C SER A 156 -0.27 -0.62 15.14
N LYS A 157 0.70 0.15 15.60
CA LYS A 157 1.20 1.37 14.94
C LYS A 157 2.71 1.34 14.83
N TRP A 158 3.21 1.62 13.65
CA TRP A 158 4.63 1.79 13.37
C TRP A 158 4.88 3.23 12.91
N PHE A 159 6.03 3.77 13.22
CA PHE A 159 6.41 5.11 12.77
C PHE A 159 7.55 5.04 11.77
N GLN A 160 7.37 5.64 10.60
CA GLN A 160 8.41 5.68 9.56
C GLN A 160 9.17 7.00 9.61
N VAL A 161 10.49 6.92 9.57
CA VAL A 161 11.41 8.05 9.50
C VAL A 161 12.29 7.98 8.25
N TYR A 162 12.60 9.16 7.72
CA TYR A 162 13.71 9.34 6.78
C TYR A 162 14.97 9.75 7.56
N VAL A 163 16.12 9.61 6.95
CA VAL A 163 17.35 10.18 7.50
C VAL A 163 17.44 11.63 7.04
N TRP A 164 17.23 12.55 7.97
CA TRP A 164 17.26 13.98 7.75
C TRP A 164 18.52 14.60 8.36
N ARG A 165 18.94 15.75 7.83
CA ARG A 165 20.08 16.51 8.34
C ARG A 165 19.85 17.00 9.77
N ASP A 166 18.63 17.43 10.08
CA ASP A 166 18.25 17.82 11.46
C ASP A 166 18.02 16.58 12.34
N ARG A 167 19.11 16.11 12.97
CA ARG A 167 19.10 14.97 13.89
C ARG A 167 18.30 15.25 15.17
N GLY A 168 18.24 16.53 15.61
CA GLY A 168 17.48 16.93 16.78
C GLY A 168 15.97 16.75 16.57
N LEU A 169 15.47 17.16 15.40
CA LEU A 169 14.07 16.96 15.02
C LEU A 169 13.74 15.46 14.87
N LEU A 170 14.66 14.67 14.30
CA LEU A 170 14.47 13.22 14.19
C LEU A 170 14.38 12.56 15.57
N GLN A 171 15.26 12.90 16.49
CA GLN A 171 15.26 12.37 17.84
C GLN A 171 13.93 12.71 18.55
N GLU A 172 13.48 13.97 18.45
CA GLU A 172 12.20 14.39 19.03
C GLU A 172 11.02 13.58 18.47
N MET A 173 10.95 13.38 17.14
CA MET A 173 9.89 12.57 16.53
C MET A 173 9.92 11.11 17.01
N VAL A 174 11.10 10.51 17.12
CA VAL A 174 11.27 9.13 17.62
C VAL A 174 10.84 9.04 19.09
N GLU A 175 11.20 10.01 19.94
CA GLU A 175 10.77 10.06 21.33
C GLU A 175 9.26 10.26 21.47
N ARG A 176 8.65 11.10 20.62
CA ARG A 176 7.17 11.29 20.57
C ARG A 176 6.48 9.98 20.20
N ALA A 177 6.99 9.29 19.15
CA ALA A 177 6.45 7.99 18.73
C ALA A 177 6.56 6.94 19.85
N ALA A 178 7.69 6.90 20.58
CA ALA A 178 7.86 6.02 21.71
C ALA A 178 6.84 6.31 22.84
N ARG A 179 6.69 7.60 23.22
CA ARG A 179 5.71 8.00 24.24
C ARG A 179 4.26 7.74 23.82
N ALA A 180 3.96 7.84 22.52
CA ALA A 180 2.65 7.59 21.95
C ALA A 180 2.34 6.08 21.73
N GLY A 181 3.26 5.19 22.12
CA GLY A 181 3.04 3.75 22.08
C GLY A 181 3.13 3.14 20.68
N TYR A 182 3.95 3.71 19.80
CA TYR A 182 4.29 3.07 18.54
C TYR A 182 5.19 1.86 18.80
N GLU A 183 4.93 0.76 18.10
CA GLU A 183 5.54 -0.55 18.40
C GLU A 183 6.84 -0.80 17.65
N ALA A 184 7.00 -0.19 16.47
CA ALA A 184 8.21 -0.32 15.65
C ALA A 184 8.57 1.01 14.97
N LEU A 185 9.88 1.18 14.72
CA LEU A 185 10.42 2.26 13.91
C LEU A 185 10.79 1.70 12.52
N VAL A 186 10.35 2.37 11.45
CA VAL A 186 10.65 2.01 10.07
C VAL A 186 11.58 3.05 9.47
N LEU A 187 12.86 2.73 9.36
CA LEU A 187 13.86 3.60 8.78
C LEU A 187 13.91 3.40 7.26
N THR A 188 13.55 4.43 6.52
CA THR A 188 13.60 4.41 5.05
C THR A 188 14.99 4.81 4.56
N VAL A 189 15.64 3.91 3.79
CA VAL A 189 17.05 4.05 3.41
C VAL A 189 17.27 4.19 1.89
N ASP A 190 16.21 4.15 1.08
CA ASP A 190 16.26 4.27 -0.38
C ASP A 190 16.03 5.71 -0.89
N THR A 191 16.17 6.71 -0.01
CA THR A 191 15.89 8.12 -0.31
C THR A 191 17.05 9.07 0.01
N PRO A 192 18.28 8.82 -0.47
CA PRO A 192 19.35 9.80 -0.33
C PRO A 192 19.03 11.09 -1.08
N VAL A 193 18.30 10.97 -2.17
CA VAL A 193 17.71 12.04 -2.97
C VAL A 193 16.30 11.64 -3.42
N LEU A 194 15.50 12.62 -3.84
CA LEU A 194 14.15 12.32 -4.36
C LEU A 194 14.22 11.78 -5.79
N GLY A 195 13.44 10.74 -6.08
CA GLY A 195 13.29 10.19 -7.42
C GLY A 195 12.60 11.16 -8.40
N ASN A 196 12.95 11.07 -9.67
CA ASN A 196 12.43 11.93 -10.74
C ASN A 196 11.03 11.49 -11.18
N ARG A 197 9.97 12.05 -10.57
CA ARG A 197 8.57 11.72 -10.86
C ARG A 197 8.03 12.63 -11.94
N GLN A 198 8.21 12.26 -13.19
CA GLN A 198 7.87 13.09 -14.34
C GLN A 198 6.38 13.44 -14.43
N ARG A 199 5.47 12.54 -13.97
CA ARG A 199 4.03 12.85 -13.95
C ARG A 199 3.72 14.00 -12.99
N ASP A 200 4.37 14.05 -11.82
CA ASP A 200 4.19 15.12 -10.84
C ASP A 200 4.63 16.47 -11.42
N VAL A 201 5.76 16.48 -12.14
CA VAL A 201 6.27 17.68 -12.82
C VAL A 201 5.30 18.14 -13.92
N ARG A 202 4.82 17.22 -14.78
CA ARG A 202 3.89 17.54 -15.88
C ARG A 202 2.54 18.06 -15.40
N ASN A 203 2.08 17.63 -14.22
CA ASN A 203 0.80 18.04 -13.66
C ASN A 203 0.93 19.16 -12.61
N GLY A 204 2.12 19.72 -12.41
CA GLY A 204 2.35 20.79 -11.44
C GLY A 204 2.17 20.39 -9.97
N LEU A 205 2.00 19.09 -9.68
CA LEU A 205 1.87 18.58 -8.32
C LEU A 205 3.24 18.23 -7.71
N THR A 206 4.18 19.14 -7.88
CA THR A 206 5.46 19.13 -7.18
C THR A 206 5.26 19.50 -5.70
N LEU A 207 6.25 19.31 -4.86
CA LEU A 207 6.28 19.88 -3.52
C LEU A 207 7.30 21.03 -3.51
N PRO A 208 6.84 22.28 -3.41
CA PRO A 208 5.45 22.79 -3.34
C PRO A 208 4.69 22.67 -4.67
N PRO A 209 3.33 22.55 -4.63
CA PRO A 209 2.51 22.50 -5.84
C PRO A 209 2.58 23.80 -6.64
N LYS A 210 2.74 23.67 -7.96
CA LYS A 210 2.66 24.79 -8.91
C LYS A 210 1.36 24.67 -9.71
N LEU A 211 0.32 25.33 -9.24
CA LEU A 211 -1.01 25.25 -9.87
C LEU A 211 -1.09 26.24 -11.03
N ASP A 212 -1.54 25.76 -12.17
CA ASP A 212 -1.93 26.56 -13.33
C ASP A 212 -3.47 26.58 -13.50
N LEU A 213 -3.94 27.31 -14.49
CA LEU A 213 -5.38 27.41 -14.78
C LEU A 213 -6.02 26.04 -15.11
N TRP A 214 -5.27 25.14 -15.73
CA TRP A 214 -5.77 23.81 -16.08
C TRP A 214 -5.92 22.92 -14.86
N THR A 215 -4.99 22.99 -13.93
CA THR A 215 -5.06 22.26 -12.65
C THR A 215 -6.25 22.76 -11.81
N ILE A 216 -6.51 24.08 -11.79
CA ILE A 216 -7.66 24.66 -11.10
C ILE A 216 -8.97 24.21 -11.76
N LEU A 217 -9.05 24.23 -13.08
CA LEU A 217 -10.22 23.79 -13.84
C LEU A 217 -10.50 22.30 -13.62
N ASP A 218 -9.45 21.47 -13.61
CA ASP A 218 -9.55 20.05 -13.32
C ASP A 218 -10.12 19.82 -11.90
N GLY A 219 -9.71 20.62 -10.91
CA GLY A 219 -10.30 20.60 -9.57
C GLY A 219 -11.81 20.91 -9.61
N VAL A 220 -12.23 21.90 -10.36
CA VAL A 220 -13.67 22.26 -10.51
C VAL A 220 -14.47 21.12 -11.16
N LEU A 221 -13.88 20.38 -12.10
CA LEU A 221 -14.52 19.23 -12.74
C LEU A 221 -14.65 18.02 -11.79
N HIS A 222 -14.01 18.04 -10.61
CA HIS A 222 -14.09 17.01 -9.59
C HIS A 222 -14.76 17.53 -8.28
N PRO A 223 -16.06 17.96 -8.35
CA PRO A 223 -16.72 18.71 -7.27
C PRO A 223 -16.76 17.95 -5.93
N GLY A 224 -16.87 16.63 -5.96
CA GLY A 224 -16.88 15.80 -4.75
C GLY A 224 -15.54 15.80 -4.02
N TRP A 225 -14.41 15.85 -4.74
CA TRP A 225 -13.09 15.99 -4.15
C TRP A 225 -12.84 17.44 -3.68
N THR A 226 -13.15 18.41 -4.53
CA THR A 226 -12.96 19.84 -4.22
C THR A 226 -13.72 20.24 -2.96
N TRP A 227 -14.98 19.79 -2.84
CA TRP A 227 -15.81 20.04 -1.67
C TRP A 227 -15.24 19.43 -0.38
N ASP A 228 -14.76 18.16 -0.47
CA ASP A 228 -14.10 17.48 0.64
C ASP A 228 -12.80 18.20 1.05
N PHE A 229 -12.02 18.64 0.06
CA PHE A 229 -10.75 19.34 0.27
C PHE A 229 -10.93 20.73 0.91
N VAL A 230 -11.87 21.54 0.39
CA VAL A 230 -12.07 22.93 0.84
C VAL A 230 -12.69 22.99 2.25
N ARG A 231 -13.52 22.00 2.61
CA ARG A 231 -14.13 21.94 3.95
C ARG A 231 -13.20 21.40 5.02
N ALA A 232 -12.16 20.70 4.61
CA ALA A 232 -11.21 20.13 5.53
C ALA A 232 -10.28 21.21 6.11
N GLU A 233 -9.70 20.92 7.26
CA GLU A 233 -8.61 21.73 7.81
C GLU A 233 -7.46 21.83 6.79
N PRO A 234 -6.77 22.96 6.72
CA PRO A 234 -5.59 23.12 5.86
C PRO A 234 -4.60 21.97 6.04
N ILE A 235 -4.05 21.48 4.94
CA ILE A 235 -3.05 20.41 4.99
C ILE A 235 -1.74 21.01 5.52
N ARG A 236 -1.17 20.34 6.54
CA ARG A 236 0.13 20.66 7.13
C ARG A 236 0.90 19.36 7.33
N PHE A 237 2.21 19.42 7.31
CA PHE A 237 3.06 18.30 7.71
C PHE A 237 3.19 18.31 9.25
N ALA A 238 2.23 17.66 9.91
CA ALA A 238 1.95 17.85 11.33
C ALA A 238 3.11 17.47 12.29
N ASN A 239 4.06 16.66 11.83
CA ASN A 239 5.19 16.24 12.65
C ASN A 239 6.43 17.13 12.51
N VAL A 240 6.42 18.09 11.57
CA VAL A 240 7.56 18.94 11.20
C VAL A 240 7.36 20.39 11.66
N VAL A 241 6.13 20.78 11.99
CA VAL A 241 5.78 22.13 12.41
C VAL A 241 6.33 22.43 13.82
N GLY A 242 6.99 23.57 14.02
CA GLY A 242 7.23 24.15 15.35
C GLY A 242 8.68 24.47 15.71
N ARG A 243 9.71 23.98 15.01
CA ARG A 243 11.12 24.29 15.37
C ARG A 243 11.93 25.02 14.31
N SER A 244 11.70 24.77 13.03
CA SER A 244 12.57 25.28 11.97
C SER A 244 11.92 26.28 11.02
N VAL A 245 10.61 26.34 11.02
CA VAL A 245 9.79 27.29 10.25
C VAL A 245 8.72 27.78 11.21
N GLY A 246 8.72 29.06 11.55
CA GLY A 246 7.83 29.62 12.60
C GLY A 246 6.38 29.18 12.48
N ASP A 247 5.60 29.30 13.56
CA ASP A 247 4.20 28.84 13.71
C ASP A 247 3.20 29.32 12.63
N GLY A 248 3.64 30.14 11.69
CA GLY A 248 2.86 30.66 10.56
C GLY A 248 3.34 30.20 9.19
N ALA A 249 4.28 29.26 9.09
CA ALA A 249 4.78 28.80 7.80
C ALA A 249 3.69 28.09 6.98
N ASP A 250 3.50 28.54 5.74
CA ASP A 250 2.61 27.89 4.82
C ASP A 250 3.16 26.51 4.33
N ALA A 251 2.28 25.72 3.73
CA ALA A 251 2.66 24.38 3.24
C ALA A 251 3.75 24.44 2.16
N VAL A 252 3.93 25.55 1.48
CA VAL A 252 4.93 25.78 0.42
C VAL A 252 6.32 25.90 1.04
N SER A 253 6.49 26.80 2.01
CA SER A 253 7.77 27.00 2.73
C SER A 253 8.21 25.71 3.44
N LEU A 254 7.24 24.95 3.95
CA LEU A 254 7.50 23.67 4.63
C LEU A 254 7.91 22.56 3.66
N ALA A 255 7.34 22.53 2.45
CA ALA A 255 7.74 21.56 1.42
C ALA A 255 9.16 21.82 0.90
N ASP A 256 9.53 23.08 0.70
CA ASP A 256 10.90 23.46 0.34
C ASP A 256 11.89 23.09 1.45
N TYR A 257 11.54 23.35 2.71
CA TYR A 257 12.33 22.92 3.85
C TYR A 257 12.53 21.40 3.86
N ILE A 258 11.46 20.60 3.72
CA ILE A 258 11.54 19.14 3.70
C ILE A 258 12.49 18.65 2.61
N ASN A 259 12.45 19.24 1.41
CA ASN A 259 13.31 18.84 0.31
C ASN A 259 14.81 19.07 0.64
N THR A 260 15.14 20.08 1.45
CA THR A 260 16.51 20.34 1.89
C THR A 260 16.98 19.42 3.01
N GLN A 261 16.06 18.74 3.70
CA GLN A 261 16.36 17.88 4.85
C GLN A 261 16.91 16.51 4.48
N PHE A 262 16.59 15.98 3.29
CA PHE A 262 17.14 14.69 2.87
C PHE A 262 18.67 14.71 2.92
N ASP A 263 19.23 13.70 3.60
CA ASP A 263 20.68 13.61 3.82
C ASP A 263 21.30 12.58 2.86
N PRO A 264 22.00 13.02 1.79
CA PRO A 264 22.69 12.10 0.90
C PRO A 264 23.90 11.43 1.56
N GLY A 265 24.33 11.89 2.75
CA GLY A 265 25.36 11.27 3.57
C GLY A 265 24.92 10.08 4.41
N LEU A 266 23.64 9.65 4.26
CA LEU A 266 23.09 8.47 4.91
C LEU A 266 24.00 7.25 4.80
N SER A 267 24.23 6.57 5.93
CA SER A 267 25.14 5.43 6.03
C SER A 267 24.69 4.42 7.10
N TRP A 268 25.38 3.30 7.21
CA TRP A 268 25.14 2.29 8.27
C TRP A 268 25.33 2.83 9.69
N ARG A 269 26.12 3.93 9.88
CA ARG A 269 26.24 4.61 11.18
C ARG A 269 24.93 5.22 11.64
N ASP A 270 24.07 5.60 10.71
CA ASP A 270 22.74 6.13 11.04
C ASP A 270 21.84 5.01 11.61
N VAL A 271 21.99 3.78 11.14
CA VAL A 271 21.26 2.62 11.71
C VAL A 271 21.66 2.40 13.17
N GLU A 272 22.97 2.49 13.47
CA GLU A 272 23.49 2.38 14.85
C GLU A 272 22.94 3.51 15.72
N TRP A 273 22.92 4.74 15.19
CA TRP A 273 22.37 5.89 15.90
C TRP A 273 20.87 5.70 16.20
N PHE A 274 20.04 5.29 15.23
CA PHE A 274 18.62 5.03 15.48
C PHE A 274 18.40 3.91 16.51
N ARG A 275 19.24 2.87 16.50
CA ARG A 275 19.19 1.83 17.54
C ARG A 275 19.56 2.35 18.93
N SER A 276 20.37 3.37 19.04
CA SER A 276 20.71 3.98 20.33
C SER A 276 19.55 4.75 20.95
N ILE A 277 18.71 5.40 20.13
CA ILE A 277 17.58 6.23 20.56
C ILE A 277 16.22 5.50 20.57
N TRP A 278 16.08 4.39 19.81
CA TRP A 278 14.86 3.58 19.74
C TRP A 278 15.08 2.21 20.41
N LYS A 279 14.23 1.86 21.36
CA LYS A 279 14.36 0.61 22.14
C LYS A 279 13.49 -0.54 21.62
N GLY A 280 12.54 -0.26 20.74
CA GLY A 280 11.69 -1.26 20.11
C GLY A 280 12.31 -1.87 18.84
N PRO A 281 11.56 -2.71 18.12
CA PRO A 281 11.97 -3.24 16.83
C PRO A 281 12.28 -2.14 15.81
N LEU A 282 13.42 -2.26 15.11
CA LEU A 282 13.81 -1.41 13.99
C LEU A 282 13.67 -2.19 12.68
N VAL A 283 12.99 -1.60 11.70
CA VAL A 283 12.78 -2.14 10.36
C VAL A 283 13.51 -1.25 9.35
N LEU A 284 14.40 -1.81 8.52
CA LEU A 284 15.01 -1.07 7.42
C LEU A 284 14.18 -1.24 6.16
N LYS A 285 13.60 -0.15 5.64
CA LYS A 285 12.79 -0.14 4.41
C LYS A 285 13.59 0.45 3.24
N GLY A 286 13.62 -0.30 2.12
CA GLY A 286 14.35 0.12 0.92
C GLY A 286 15.56 -0.76 0.59
N ILE A 287 15.65 -1.93 1.21
CA ILE A 287 16.68 -2.93 0.90
C ILE A 287 16.36 -3.56 -0.45
N GLN A 288 17.38 -3.60 -1.34
CA GLN A 288 17.23 -4.07 -2.73
C GLN A 288 18.34 -5.03 -3.19
N THR A 289 19.20 -5.46 -2.28
CA THR A 289 20.27 -6.43 -2.56
C THR A 289 20.41 -7.44 -1.42
N VAL A 290 20.97 -8.62 -1.72
CA VAL A 290 21.31 -9.64 -0.72
C VAL A 290 22.44 -9.16 0.20
N GLU A 291 23.38 -8.38 -0.36
CA GLU A 291 24.51 -7.81 0.36
C GLU A 291 24.04 -6.86 1.48
N ASP A 292 23.13 -5.93 1.15
CA ASP A 292 22.55 -5.01 2.12
C ASP A 292 21.66 -5.74 3.16
N ALA A 293 20.95 -6.79 2.75
CA ALA A 293 20.19 -7.61 3.68
C ALA A 293 21.12 -8.30 4.73
N LYS A 294 22.28 -8.79 4.29
CA LYS A 294 23.31 -9.33 5.22
C LYS A 294 23.90 -8.26 6.13
N LEU A 295 24.09 -7.03 5.62
CA LEU A 295 24.54 -5.90 6.46
C LEU A 295 23.46 -5.54 7.49
N ALA A 296 22.18 -5.54 7.11
CA ALA A 296 21.07 -5.29 8.02
C ALA A 296 21.00 -6.35 9.14
N ALA A 297 21.18 -7.64 8.79
CA ALA A 297 21.25 -8.71 9.79
C ALA A 297 22.40 -8.50 10.78
N ARG A 298 23.62 -8.18 10.28
CA ARG A 298 24.76 -7.86 11.13
C ARG A 298 24.54 -6.62 12.00
N ALA A 299 23.81 -5.64 11.50
CA ALA A 299 23.43 -4.45 12.27
C ALA A 299 22.38 -4.76 13.35
N GLY A 300 21.84 -5.99 13.40
CA GLY A 300 20.91 -6.45 14.42
C GLY A 300 19.55 -5.77 14.38
N VAL A 301 19.04 -5.43 13.18
CA VAL A 301 17.67 -4.94 13.01
C VAL A 301 16.67 -6.08 13.12
N ALA A 302 15.45 -5.80 13.53
CA ALA A 302 14.42 -6.81 13.72
C ALA A 302 13.85 -7.32 12.40
N ALA A 303 13.78 -6.46 11.40
CA ALA A 303 13.26 -6.81 10.09
C ALA A 303 13.83 -5.91 8.98
N ILE A 304 13.71 -6.37 7.74
CA ILE A 304 13.89 -5.57 6.53
C ILE A 304 12.60 -5.55 5.71
N ALA A 305 12.33 -4.44 5.06
CA ALA A 305 11.35 -4.38 3.99
C ALA A 305 12.10 -4.28 2.65
N LEU A 306 12.05 -5.38 1.86
CA LEU A 306 12.48 -5.37 0.48
C LEU A 306 11.56 -4.44 -0.29
N SER A 307 12.09 -3.35 -0.80
CA SER A 307 11.32 -2.25 -1.37
C SER A 307 12.16 -1.42 -2.33
N ASN A 308 11.57 -1.10 -3.48
CA ASN A 308 12.05 -0.07 -4.40
C ASN A 308 11.18 1.19 -4.33
N HIS A 309 10.57 1.45 -3.16
CA HIS A 309 9.64 2.57 -2.93
C HIS A 309 8.42 2.56 -3.88
N GLY A 310 8.03 1.36 -4.34
CA GLY A 310 6.98 1.21 -5.33
C GLY A 310 7.32 1.79 -6.71
N GLY A 311 8.59 1.81 -7.08
CA GLY A 311 9.10 2.38 -8.33
C GLY A 311 9.19 3.91 -8.33
N ARG A 312 9.12 4.57 -7.17
CA ARG A 312 9.07 6.05 -7.08
C ARG A 312 10.45 6.70 -6.89
N GLN A 313 11.50 5.91 -6.70
CA GLN A 313 12.87 6.37 -6.49
C GLN A 313 13.73 6.07 -7.72
N LEU A 314 14.44 4.98 -7.77
CA LEU A 314 15.22 4.55 -8.93
C LEU A 314 14.32 3.76 -9.87
N ASP A 315 14.21 4.20 -11.13
CA ASP A 315 13.60 3.35 -12.16
C ASP A 315 14.59 2.27 -12.63
N SER A 316 14.10 1.23 -13.27
CA SER A 316 14.87 0.04 -13.64
C SER A 316 15.49 -0.71 -12.44
N ALA A 317 14.99 -0.47 -11.22
CA ALA A 317 15.34 -1.24 -10.03
C ALA A 317 14.65 -2.62 -10.03
N PRO A 318 15.25 -3.65 -9.37
CA PRO A 318 14.65 -4.97 -9.29
C PRO A 318 13.32 -4.97 -8.55
N ALA A 319 12.39 -5.84 -8.96
CA ALA A 319 11.17 -6.07 -8.20
C ALA A 319 11.48 -6.80 -6.87
N PRO A 320 10.95 -6.35 -5.74
CA PRO A 320 11.21 -6.97 -4.43
C PRO A 320 10.87 -8.45 -4.36
N LEU A 321 9.81 -8.89 -5.05
CA LEU A 321 9.42 -10.29 -5.10
C LEU A 321 10.46 -11.17 -5.82
N ASP A 322 11.15 -10.65 -6.83
CA ASP A 322 12.19 -11.40 -7.56
C ASP A 322 13.44 -11.60 -6.69
N LEU A 323 13.73 -10.66 -5.79
CA LEU A 323 14.85 -10.74 -4.84
C LEU A 323 14.54 -11.62 -3.63
N LEU A 324 13.27 -11.75 -3.28
CA LEU A 324 12.82 -12.34 -2.03
C LEU A 324 13.37 -13.74 -1.76
N PRO A 325 13.36 -14.71 -2.72
CA PRO A 325 13.90 -16.04 -2.44
C PRO A 325 15.38 -16.02 -2.02
N ALA A 326 16.21 -15.27 -2.73
CA ALA A 326 17.65 -15.19 -2.45
C ALA A 326 17.94 -14.51 -1.11
N VAL A 327 17.17 -13.47 -0.77
CA VAL A 327 17.29 -12.80 0.52
C VAL A 327 16.80 -13.69 1.65
N ALA A 328 15.69 -14.42 1.46
CA ALA A 328 15.19 -15.37 2.46
C ALA A 328 16.19 -16.49 2.75
N ASP A 329 16.88 -17.00 1.72
CA ASP A 329 17.93 -18.01 1.88
C ASP A 329 19.16 -17.45 2.63
N ALA A 330 19.43 -16.16 2.50
CA ALA A 330 20.62 -15.55 3.06
C ALA A 330 20.47 -15.09 4.51
N VAL A 331 19.27 -14.63 4.93
CA VAL A 331 19.05 -13.96 6.22
C VAL A 331 17.70 -14.26 6.88
N GLY A 332 16.85 -15.12 6.28
CA GLY A 332 15.49 -15.35 6.77
C GLY A 332 15.41 -16.05 8.14
N ASP A 333 16.50 -16.65 8.60
CA ASP A 333 16.65 -17.23 9.95
C ASP A 333 17.11 -16.19 11.00
N GLN A 334 17.58 -15.01 10.56
CA GLN A 334 18.18 -13.99 11.43
C GLN A 334 17.26 -12.80 11.66
N LEU A 335 16.38 -12.48 10.69
CA LEU A 335 15.47 -11.34 10.76
C LEU A 335 14.19 -11.61 9.96
N GLU A 336 13.12 -10.85 10.25
CA GLU A 336 11.89 -10.93 9.48
C GLU A 336 11.99 -10.16 8.16
N ILE A 337 11.43 -10.71 7.08
CA ILE A 337 11.45 -10.09 5.75
C ILE A 337 10.04 -9.66 5.37
N ILE A 338 9.87 -8.40 5.03
CA ILE A 338 8.63 -7.82 4.52
C ILE A 338 8.80 -7.54 3.04
N CYS A 339 7.86 -7.98 2.19
CA CYS A 339 7.89 -7.71 0.75
C CYS A 339 6.99 -6.51 0.43
N ASP A 340 7.57 -5.38 -0.03
CA ASP A 340 6.86 -4.14 -0.36
C ASP A 340 6.92 -3.84 -1.86
N GLY A 341 5.77 -3.63 -2.48
CA GLY A 341 5.62 -3.29 -3.89
C GLY A 341 4.81 -4.32 -4.68
N GLY A 342 3.94 -3.84 -5.56
CA GLY A 342 3.17 -4.67 -6.48
C GLY A 342 1.90 -5.33 -5.91
N VAL A 343 1.72 -5.42 -4.60
CA VAL A 343 0.59 -6.11 -3.96
C VAL A 343 -0.75 -5.45 -4.32
N ARG A 344 -1.65 -6.25 -4.91
CA ARG A 344 -3.02 -5.85 -5.30
C ARG A 344 -4.08 -6.89 -4.94
N ARG A 345 -3.69 -8.12 -4.67
CA ARG A 345 -4.58 -9.27 -4.41
C ARG A 345 -4.13 -10.03 -3.16
N GLY A 346 -5.07 -10.71 -2.50
CA GLY A 346 -4.71 -11.63 -1.41
C GLY A 346 -3.82 -12.78 -1.87
N SER A 347 -3.95 -13.20 -3.14
CA SER A 347 -3.04 -14.18 -3.76
C SER A 347 -1.60 -13.69 -3.83
N ASP A 348 -1.36 -12.38 -3.98
CA ASP A 348 0.00 -11.81 -4.01
C ASP A 348 0.65 -11.97 -2.63
N VAL A 349 -0.12 -11.72 -1.55
CA VAL A 349 0.36 -11.94 -0.18
C VAL A 349 0.73 -13.41 0.03
N VAL A 350 -0.12 -14.36 -0.42
CA VAL A 350 0.17 -15.80 -0.32
C VAL A 350 1.45 -16.17 -1.07
N LYS A 351 1.66 -15.62 -2.27
CA LYS A 351 2.88 -15.85 -3.07
C LYS A 351 4.13 -15.36 -2.36
N ALA A 352 4.10 -14.13 -1.85
CA ALA A 352 5.25 -13.55 -1.14
C ALA A 352 5.58 -14.34 0.14
N VAL A 353 4.57 -14.72 0.92
CA VAL A 353 4.79 -15.52 2.13
C VAL A 353 5.34 -16.91 1.77
N ALA A 354 4.80 -17.57 0.76
CA ALA A 354 5.32 -18.85 0.29
C ALA A 354 6.78 -18.77 -0.19
N LEU A 355 7.22 -17.62 -0.71
CA LEU A 355 8.60 -17.38 -1.15
C LEU A 355 9.55 -16.95 -0.01
N GLY A 356 9.05 -16.79 1.22
CA GLY A 356 9.87 -16.52 2.41
C GLY A 356 9.64 -15.18 3.08
N ALA A 357 8.66 -14.37 2.65
CA ALA A 357 8.29 -13.17 3.39
C ALA A 357 7.52 -13.51 4.67
N ARG A 358 7.78 -12.79 5.76
CA ARG A 358 6.95 -12.84 6.97
C ARG A 358 5.63 -12.13 6.75
N ALA A 359 5.65 -11.02 5.99
CA ALA A 359 4.47 -10.23 5.63
C ALA A 359 4.69 -9.46 4.32
N CYS A 360 3.62 -8.90 3.78
CA CYS A 360 3.67 -7.89 2.73
C CYS A 360 3.40 -6.50 3.27
N MET A 361 3.92 -5.48 2.58
CA MET A 361 3.57 -4.08 2.80
C MET A 361 2.89 -3.54 1.53
N ALA A 362 1.82 -2.75 1.70
CA ALA A 362 1.09 -2.19 0.57
C ALA A 362 0.74 -0.71 0.80
N GLY A 363 1.02 0.14 -0.18
CA GLY A 363 0.73 1.58 -0.17
C GLY A 363 -0.42 1.95 -1.10
N ARG A 364 -0.16 1.95 -2.42
CA ARG A 364 -1.13 2.40 -3.44
C ARG A 364 -2.49 1.71 -3.35
N ALA A 365 -2.54 0.40 -3.04
CA ALA A 365 -3.81 -0.31 -2.89
C ALA A 365 -4.74 0.40 -1.90
N PHE A 366 -4.20 0.82 -0.75
CA PHE A 366 -4.95 1.52 0.29
C PHE A 366 -5.26 2.97 -0.11
N LEU A 367 -4.35 3.65 -0.82
CA LEU A 367 -4.60 5.00 -1.34
C LEU A 367 -5.68 5.02 -2.42
N TYR A 368 -5.80 3.99 -3.25
CA TYR A 368 -6.93 3.87 -4.17
C TYR A 368 -8.25 3.70 -3.42
N GLY A 369 -8.27 2.88 -2.37
CA GLY A 369 -9.43 2.76 -1.50
C GLY A 369 -9.81 4.10 -0.86
N LEU A 370 -8.84 4.77 -0.27
CA LEU A 370 -9.01 6.09 0.35
C LEU A 370 -9.53 7.11 -0.66
N GLY A 371 -8.89 7.22 -1.83
CA GLY A 371 -9.29 8.14 -2.90
C GLY A 371 -10.67 7.82 -3.49
N ALA A 372 -11.06 6.56 -3.56
CA ALA A 372 -12.36 6.14 -4.08
C ALA A 372 -13.52 6.44 -3.14
N ALA A 373 -13.35 6.20 -1.82
CA ALA A 373 -14.48 6.18 -0.88
C ALA A 373 -14.09 6.46 0.59
N GLY A 374 -12.98 7.13 0.84
CA GLY A 374 -12.51 7.43 2.19
C GLY A 374 -12.27 6.15 3.01
N GLU A 375 -12.64 6.18 4.29
CA GLU A 375 -12.44 5.05 5.22
C GLU A 375 -13.15 3.77 4.77
N LEU A 376 -14.35 3.86 4.20
CA LEU A 376 -15.07 2.70 3.66
C LEU A 376 -14.31 2.05 2.49
N GLY A 377 -13.61 2.83 1.68
CA GLY A 377 -12.78 2.31 0.61
C GLY A 377 -11.56 1.56 1.14
N VAL A 378 -10.94 2.06 2.21
CA VAL A 378 -9.81 1.39 2.89
C VAL A 378 -10.27 0.06 3.50
N ASP A 379 -11.42 0.03 4.19
CA ASP A 379 -12.02 -1.20 4.70
C ASP A 379 -12.30 -2.22 3.58
N HIS A 380 -12.68 -1.72 2.41
CA HIS A 380 -12.91 -2.57 1.23
C HIS A 380 -11.62 -3.26 0.78
N VAL A 381 -10.49 -2.52 0.75
CA VAL A 381 -9.17 -3.09 0.43
C VAL A 381 -8.79 -4.16 1.46
N CYS A 382 -8.93 -3.89 2.76
CA CYS A 382 -8.66 -4.88 3.81
C CYS A 382 -9.46 -6.16 3.57
N ARG A 383 -10.76 -6.05 3.30
CA ARG A 383 -11.64 -7.20 3.04
C ARG A 383 -11.26 -7.96 1.77
N PHE A 384 -10.90 -7.25 0.67
CA PHE A 384 -10.48 -7.91 -0.57
C PHE A 384 -9.21 -8.73 -0.38
N LEU A 385 -8.23 -8.15 0.29
CA LEU A 385 -6.96 -8.83 0.53
C LEU A 385 -7.18 -10.02 1.47
N ALA A 386 -7.92 -9.85 2.57
CA ALA A 386 -8.21 -10.93 3.51
C ALA A 386 -9.00 -12.08 2.87
N ASN A 387 -10.09 -11.77 2.16
CA ASN A 387 -10.93 -12.78 1.51
C ASN A 387 -10.20 -13.45 0.35
N GLY A 388 -9.42 -12.68 -0.42
CA GLY A 388 -8.58 -13.20 -1.49
C GLY A 388 -7.52 -14.16 -0.96
N MET A 389 -6.89 -13.82 0.17
CA MET A 389 -5.89 -14.66 0.82
C MET A 389 -6.52 -15.98 1.30
N ARG A 390 -7.63 -15.93 2.08
CA ARG A 390 -8.32 -17.13 2.56
C ARG A 390 -8.75 -18.05 1.40
N ARG A 391 -9.33 -17.46 0.35
CA ARG A 391 -9.75 -18.22 -0.84
C ARG A 391 -8.57 -18.89 -1.53
N THR A 392 -7.46 -18.17 -1.68
CA THR A 392 -6.25 -18.72 -2.33
C THR A 392 -5.69 -19.86 -1.49
N MET A 393 -5.53 -19.67 -0.18
CA MET A 393 -5.06 -20.72 0.73
C MET A 393 -5.95 -21.97 0.66
N ALA A 394 -7.28 -21.80 0.69
CA ALA A 394 -8.21 -22.92 0.54
C ALA A 394 -8.01 -23.66 -0.79
N LEU A 395 -7.89 -22.91 -1.91
CA LEU A 395 -7.74 -23.49 -3.25
C LEU A 395 -6.41 -24.22 -3.46
N ILE A 396 -5.35 -23.81 -2.75
CA ILE A 396 -4.06 -24.52 -2.81
C ILE A 396 -3.93 -25.63 -1.74
N GLY A 397 -4.97 -25.84 -0.90
CA GLY A 397 -4.95 -26.86 0.13
C GLY A 397 -4.07 -26.51 1.34
N CYS A 398 -3.91 -25.24 1.67
CA CYS A 398 -3.15 -24.72 2.81
C CYS A 398 -4.10 -24.17 3.87
N ARG A 399 -3.97 -24.59 5.14
CA ARG A 399 -4.88 -24.22 6.23
C ARG A 399 -4.38 -23.02 7.05
N ALA A 400 -3.08 -22.85 7.18
CA ALA A 400 -2.49 -21.81 8.00
C ALA A 400 -1.30 -21.16 7.29
N VAL A 401 -1.04 -19.87 7.60
CA VAL A 401 0.11 -19.13 7.07
C VAL A 401 1.43 -19.83 7.36
N ALA A 402 1.55 -20.47 8.53
CA ALA A 402 2.74 -21.21 8.94
C ALA A 402 3.04 -22.44 8.06
N GLU A 403 2.06 -22.96 7.32
CA GLU A 403 2.23 -24.07 6.37
C GLU A 403 2.72 -23.60 4.99
N LEU A 404 2.64 -22.30 4.70
CA LEU A 404 3.07 -21.76 3.40
C LEU A 404 4.58 -21.92 3.22
N SER A 405 4.96 -22.58 2.13
CA SER A 405 6.34 -22.81 1.74
C SER A 405 6.47 -22.72 0.21
N ARG A 406 7.69 -22.79 -0.30
CA ARG A 406 7.98 -22.81 -1.73
C ARG A 406 7.35 -24.00 -2.45
N ASP A 407 6.92 -25.05 -1.72
CA ASP A 407 6.20 -26.19 -2.33
C ASP A 407 4.83 -25.81 -2.90
N TYR A 408 4.25 -24.70 -2.46
CA TYR A 408 2.96 -24.20 -2.95
C TYR A 408 3.07 -23.29 -4.16
N VAL A 409 4.29 -22.93 -4.57
CA VAL A 409 4.52 -22.00 -5.68
C VAL A 409 5.66 -22.45 -6.57
N GLU A 410 5.67 -21.98 -7.81
CA GLU A 410 6.79 -22.07 -8.73
C GLU A 410 7.00 -20.74 -9.43
N SER A 411 8.25 -20.30 -9.54
CA SER A 411 8.62 -19.10 -10.28
C SER A 411 9.05 -19.49 -11.68
N ARG A 412 8.48 -18.85 -12.71
CA ARG A 412 8.99 -18.96 -14.08
C ARG A 412 10.13 -17.98 -14.30
N SER A 413 11.16 -18.42 -15.02
CA SER A 413 12.21 -17.52 -15.49
C SER A 413 11.65 -16.54 -16.53
N ARG A 414 12.31 -15.39 -16.74
CA ARG A 414 11.94 -14.45 -17.82
C ARG A 414 12.03 -15.10 -19.21
N SER A 415 12.90 -16.10 -19.40
CA SER A 415 13.04 -16.87 -20.63
C SER A 415 11.83 -17.76 -20.94
N ASP A 416 11.18 -18.30 -19.90
CA ASP A 416 10.01 -19.19 -20.06
C ASP A 416 8.72 -18.40 -20.34
N ALA A 417 8.71 -17.10 -20.11
CA ALA A 417 7.56 -16.22 -20.39
C ALA A 417 7.52 -15.77 -21.87
N GLY A 418 8.59 -15.96 -22.64
CA GLY A 418 8.68 -15.56 -24.05
C GLY A 418 7.86 -16.41 -25.00
N ASP A 419 7.57 -17.68 -24.66
CA ASP A 419 6.85 -18.61 -25.53
C ASP A 419 5.31 -18.56 -25.41
N GLU A 420 4.77 -17.83 -24.42
CA GLU A 420 3.32 -17.64 -24.24
C GLU A 420 2.87 -16.17 -24.42
N ALA A 421 3.72 -15.29 -24.95
CA ALA A 421 3.39 -13.89 -25.19
C ALA A 421 2.33 -13.65 -26.29
N ASP A 422 1.80 -14.72 -26.90
CA ASP A 422 0.70 -14.66 -27.89
C ASP A 422 -0.72 -14.76 -27.25
N ILE A 423 -0.83 -14.88 -25.93
CA ILE A 423 -2.12 -14.58 -25.27
C ILE A 423 -2.08 -13.11 -24.89
N GLN A 424 -2.31 -12.24 -25.86
CA GLN A 424 -2.76 -10.88 -25.59
C GLN A 424 -3.97 -11.00 -24.66
N PRO A 425 -3.94 -10.40 -23.47
CA PRO A 425 -5.20 -10.13 -22.79
C PRO A 425 -5.95 -9.27 -23.80
N ASP A 426 -7.07 -9.79 -24.33
CA ASP A 426 -8.00 -8.99 -25.09
C ASP A 426 -7.98 -7.59 -24.49
N GLU A 427 -7.63 -6.60 -25.29
CA GLU A 427 -7.99 -5.21 -25.06
C GLU A 427 -9.52 -5.17 -25.06
N LEU A 428 -10.11 -5.62 -23.95
CA LEU A 428 -11.48 -5.26 -23.66
C LEU A 428 -11.44 -3.75 -23.50
N PRO A 429 -11.99 -2.99 -24.46
CA PRO A 429 -12.17 -1.57 -24.25
C PRO A 429 -12.90 -1.45 -22.93
N PRO A 430 -12.58 -0.48 -22.07
CA PRO A 430 -13.29 -0.27 -20.84
C PRO A 430 -14.77 -0.06 -21.21
N GLU A 431 -15.60 -1.07 -21.03
CA GLU A 431 -17.03 -0.87 -21.11
C GLU A 431 -17.37 0.29 -20.19
N PRO A 432 -18.01 1.33 -20.70
CA PRO A 432 -18.42 2.44 -19.85
C PRO A 432 -19.36 1.85 -18.81
N LEU A 433 -18.96 1.90 -17.53
CA LEU A 433 -19.90 1.70 -16.44
C LEU A 433 -21.03 2.71 -16.67
N ARG A 434 -22.11 2.27 -17.30
CA ARG A 434 -23.32 3.08 -17.48
C ARG A 434 -23.77 3.58 -16.13
N ALA A 435 -24.07 4.88 -16.08
CA ALA A 435 -24.44 5.68 -14.92
C ALA A 435 -25.50 5.04 -14.01
#